data_888ad0166c58bb24e1965f21e5a72d80
#
_entry.id   888ad0166c58bb24e1965f21e5a72d80
#
_cell.length_a   1.000
_cell.length_b   1.000
_cell.length_c   1.000
_cell.angle_alpha   90.00
_cell.angle_beta   90.00
_cell.angle_gamma   90.00
#
_symmetry.space_group_name_H-M   'P 1'
#
loop_
_entity.id
_entity.type
_entity.pdbx_description
1 polymer ?
#
loop_
_entity_poly.entity_id
_entity_poly.type
_entity_poly.pdbx_seq_one_letter_code
_entity_poly.pdbx_strand_id
1 'polypeptide(L)'
;MEQMLSCDTSVVLGAATFDGSVIFAKNSDRAANECQPLVHLPRQQHASGATVQCQYIAIPQAEETWEVIGSRPYWLWGFEMGVNEWGVAIGNEAVLSREPYEEAALIGMDLVRLGLERGRTADLAVRIIGNLIERYGQGGSCEAHGFRTYHNSFIVADPTSAWIVETMGHRWVARRVRERAAISNLYTIRTEWDACSPGAVQHAQEHCWGGTPFDFAAAYQDPEADLRPRACRLDRARAVLDGYRTPVTVEAMQALLRDHGDGDLPTGPQPLPSICMHLAPDRTGETAAAMVCHLRPDRHRELAVTCWAAFGSPCLSIFRPVYPCAVGLPALLNEGGATYDPASPWWTFERMQRIVAQAPALAPVARARLAALEAQFRTEAADAEAEAERYLLRGDRAQAVATLRALVDSTTARAVTLARTLGDELTAEARNATNLAIVEAWRPLNDAVGLPGIEAMITIPS
;
A
#
# COMPACT_ATOMS: atom_id res chain seq x y z
N MET A 1 -7.32 -19.76 13.54
CA MET A 1 -7.91 -19.00 12.42
C MET A 1 -6.76 -18.66 11.48
N GLU A 2 -6.87 -19.04 10.24
CA GLU A 2 -5.85 -18.67 9.24
C GLU A 2 -6.01 -17.19 8.92
N GLN A 3 -4.93 -16.41 9.09
CA GLN A 3 -4.94 -15.00 8.72
C GLN A 3 -5.10 -14.91 7.21
N MET A 4 -6.15 -14.27 6.75
CA MET A 4 -6.42 -14.11 5.34
C MET A 4 -5.40 -13.11 4.76
N LEU A 5 -4.58 -13.56 3.80
CA LEU A 5 -3.76 -12.65 2.99
C LEU A 5 -4.70 -11.77 2.18
N SER A 6 -4.58 -10.48 2.35
CA SER A 6 -5.35 -9.48 1.61
C SER A 6 -4.45 -8.29 1.30
N CYS A 7 -4.52 -7.79 0.13
CA CYS A 7 -3.97 -6.53 -0.37
C CYS A 7 -4.58 -6.34 -1.75
N ASP A 8 -4.72 -5.12 -2.20
CA ASP A 8 -5.26 -4.82 -3.52
C ASP A 8 -4.48 -3.65 -4.13
N THR A 9 -3.92 -3.86 -5.33
CA THR A 9 -3.26 -2.81 -6.11
C THR A 9 -3.93 -2.63 -7.46
N SER A 10 -4.08 -1.38 -7.87
CA SER A 10 -4.70 -1.01 -9.14
C SER A 10 -3.90 0.08 -9.84
N VAL A 11 -3.99 0.13 -11.17
CA VAL A 11 -3.36 1.15 -12.00
C VAL A 11 -4.24 1.49 -13.20
N VAL A 12 -4.24 2.78 -13.57
CA VAL A 12 -4.93 3.30 -14.77
C VAL A 12 -3.95 4.20 -15.53
N LEU A 13 -3.91 4.07 -16.86
CA LEU A 13 -2.90 4.71 -17.72
C LEU A 13 -3.51 5.56 -18.82
N GLY A 14 -2.79 6.59 -19.21
CA GLY A 14 -2.95 7.33 -20.46
C GLY A 14 -4.38 7.84 -20.68
N ALA A 15 -4.98 7.50 -21.81
CA ALA A 15 -6.30 8.01 -22.20
C ALA A 15 -7.45 7.61 -21.24
N ALA A 16 -7.24 6.64 -20.36
CA ALA A 16 -8.21 6.26 -19.34
C ALA A 16 -8.19 7.18 -18.11
N THR A 17 -7.17 8.01 -17.95
CA THR A 17 -7.07 9.03 -16.90
C THR A 17 -7.50 10.40 -17.39
N PHE A 18 -7.86 11.28 -16.47
CA PHE A 18 -8.42 12.60 -16.80
C PHE A 18 -7.43 13.56 -17.48
N ASP A 19 -6.12 13.32 -17.33
CA ASP A 19 -5.05 14.19 -17.84
C ASP A 19 -3.95 13.45 -18.63
N GLY A 20 -4.17 12.17 -18.95
CA GLY A 20 -3.21 11.37 -19.70
C GLY A 20 -2.06 10.80 -18.86
N SER A 21 -2.06 11.02 -17.56
CA SER A 21 -1.08 10.51 -16.59
C SER A 21 -1.25 9.02 -16.31
N VAL A 22 -0.45 8.50 -15.37
CA VAL A 22 -0.65 7.19 -14.75
C VAL A 22 -1.08 7.40 -13.29
N ILE A 23 -2.12 6.69 -12.85
CA ILE A 23 -2.57 6.70 -11.47
C ILE A 23 -2.43 5.30 -10.89
N PHE A 24 -1.52 5.15 -9.94
CA PHE A 24 -1.31 3.92 -9.16
C PHE A 24 -2.03 4.01 -7.83
N ALA A 25 -2.64 2.93 -7.36
CA ALA A 25 -3.36 2.90 -6.08
C ALA A 25 -3.19 1.54 -5.38
N LYS A 26 -2.95 1.54 -4.06
CA LYS A 26 -2.80 0.31 -3.26
C LYS A 26 -3.33 0.47 -1.84
N ASN A 27 -4.02 -0.57 -1.37
CA ASN A 27 -4.22 -0.89 0.04
C ASN A 27 -3.21 -1.94 0.49
N SER A 28 -2.56 -1.71 1.63
CA SER A 28 -1.73 -2.70 2.31
C SER A 28 -2.49 -3.23 3.51
N ASP A 29 -2.85 -4.51 3.46
CA ASP A 29 -3.58 -5.16 4.53
C ASP A 29 -2.62 -6.04 5.34
N ARG A 30 -2.60 -5.79 6.66
CA ARG A 30 -1.67 -6.42 7.59
C ARG A 30 -2.42 -6.96 8.82
N ALA A 31 -1.69 -7.72 9.65
CA ALA A 31 -2.23 -8.07 10.96
C ALA A 31 -2.59 -6.82 11.76
N ALA A 32 -3.66 -6.88 12.54
CA ALA A 32 -3.96 -5.82 13.50
C ALA A 32 -2.73 -5.58 14.41
N ASN A 33 -2.51 -4.37 14.84
CA ASN A 33 -1.33 -3.93 15.60
C ASN A 33 -0.03 -3.81 14.79
N GLU A 34 -0.05 -4.05 13.50
CA GLU A 34 1.15 -3.90 12.67
C GLU A 34 1.26 -2.47 12.14
N CYS A 35 1.76 -1.58 13.00
CA CYS A 35 1.98 -0.18 12.69
C CYS A 35 2.77 -0.02 11.38
N GLN A 36 2.24 0.79 10.45
CA GLN A 36 2.82 0.96 9.12
C GLN A 36 3.11 2.44 8.80
N PRO A 37 4.25 2.98 9.30
CA PRO A 37 4.67 4.36 9.04
C PRO A 37 4.94 4.66 7.57
N LEU A 38 5.00 5.96 7.25
CA LEU A 38 5.45 6.48 5.96
C LEU A 38 6.89 6.97 6.10
N VAL A 39 7.79 6.41 5.31
CA VAL A 39 9.25 6.59 5.41
C VAL A 39 9.78 7.34 4.20
N HIS A 40 10.69 8.27 4.43
CA HIS A 40 11.46 8.96 3.41
C HIS A 40 12.91 8.49 3.44
N LEU A 41 13.41 7.98 2.32
CA LEU A 41 14.81 7.67 2.09
C LEU A 41 15.37 8.67 1.10
N PRO A 42 16.35 9.50 1.49
CA PRO A 42 16.97 10.42 0.55
C PRO A 42 17.84 9.68 -0.47
N ARG A 43 18.08 10.30 -1.62
CA ARG A 43 19.06 9.83 -2.61
C ARG A 43 20.43 9.70 -1.98
N GLN A 44 21.14 8.61 -2.24
CA GLN A 44 22.44 8.31 -1.64
C GLN A 44 23.43 7.79 -2.68
N GLN A 45 24.73 8.13 -2.47
CA GLN A 45 25.87 7.52 -3.13
C GLN A 45 26.51 6.51 -2.17
N HIS A 46 26.88 5.35 -2.69
CA HIS A 46 27.48 4.28 -1.92
C HIS A 46 28.89 3.96 -2.45
N ALA A 47 29.77 3.48 -1.56
CA ALA A 47 31.10 3.07 -1.96
C ALA A 47 31.04 1.88 -2.93
N SER A 48 31.94 1.81 -3.88
CA SER A 48 32.05 0.66 -4.78
C SER A 48 32.32 -0.62 -3.98
N GLY A 49 31.57 -1.70 -4.29
CA GLY A 49 31.63 -2.97 -3.58
C GLY A 49 30.91 -2.99 -2.23
N ALA A 50 30.18 -1.94 -1.87
CA ALA A 50 29.34 -1.94 -0.66
C ALA A 50 28.26 -3.03 -0.73
N THR A 51 27.80 -3.48 0.44
CA THR A 51 26.66 -4.40 0.59
C THR A 51 25.54 -3.73 1.33
N VAL A 52 24.30 -4.17 1.08
CA VAL A 52 23.12 -3.77 1.84
C VAL A 52 22.53 -4.99 2.53
N GLN A 53 22.22 -4.86 3.82
CA GLN A 53 21.49 -5.86 4.58
C GLN A 53 19.99 -5.63 4.31
N CYS A 54 19.37 -6.56 3.56
CA CYS A 54 17.92 -6.67 3.44
C CYS A 54 17.33 -7.36 4.69
N GLN A 55 16.07 -7.73 4.64
CA GLN A 55 15.43 -8.32 5.82
C GLN A 55 16.19 -9.55 6.35
N TYR A 56 16.58 -10.47 5.48
CA TYR A 56 17.20 -11.74 5.88
C TYR A 56 18.60 -11.98 5.30
N ILE A 57 18.93 -11.37 4.16
CA ILE A 57 20.20 -11.59 3.48
C ILE A 57 20.90 -10.28 3.14
N ALA A 58 22.23 -10.34 3.02
CA ALA A 58 23.02 -9.24 2.49
C ALA A 58 23.29 -9.43 1.00
N ILE A 59 23.12 -8.36 0.21
CA ILE A 59 23.36 -8.37 -1.24
C ILE A 59 24.27 -7.20 -1.63
N PRO A 60 24.91 -7.19 -2.82
CA PRO A 60 25.62 -6.03 -3.31
C PRO A 60 24.74 -4.78 -3.40
N GLN A 61 25.24 -3.67 -2.87
CA GLN A 61 24.58 -2.37 -2.97
C GLN A 61 24.83 -1.75 -4.34
N ALA A 62 23.83 -1.01 -4.85
CA ALA A 62 24.02 -0.15 -6.01
C ALA A 62 24.94 1.04 -5.63
N GLU A 63 25.73 1.55 -6.58
CA GLU A 63 26.59 2.73 -6.33
C GLU A 63 25.76 4.00 -6.05
N GLU A 64 24.53 4.04 -6.55
CA GLU A 64 23.56 5.11 -6.29
C GLU A 64 22.18 4.54 -6.03
N THR A 65 21.48 5.08 -5.02
CA THR A 65 20.08 4.79 -4.74
C THR A 65 19.25 6.07 -4.83
N TRP A 66 18.04 5.94 -5.40
CA TRP A 66 17.12 7.06 -5.61
C TRP A 66 16.40 7.44 -4.34
N GLU A 67 15.94 8.69 -4.28
CA GLU A 67 15.03 9.14 -3.24
C GLU A 67 13.71 8.39 -3.33
N VAL A 68 13.20 7.88 -2.19
CA VAL A 68 11.99 7.07 -2.09
C VAL A 68 11.10 7.56 -0.96
N ILE A 69 9.79 7.63 -1.21
CA ILE A 69 8.76 7.64 -0.18
C ILE A 69 8.09 6.26 -0.19
N GLY A 70 8.15 5.53 0.92
CA GLY A 70 7.61 4.18 1.05
C GLY A 70 6.83 3.99 2.35
N SER A 71 5.84 3.11 2.32
CA SER A 71 5.06 2.70 3.47
C SER A 71 5.47 1.29 3.87
N ARG A 72 5.82 1.09 5.16
CA ARG A 72 6.33 -0.19 5.64
C ARG A 72 5.83 -0.52 7.05
N PRO A 73 5.50 -1.77 7.33
CA PRO A 73 5.38 -2.24 8.70
C PRO A 73 6.64 -1.92 9.52
N TYR A 74 6.47 -1.50 10.76
CA TYR A 74 7.53 -0.97 11.63
C TYR A 74 8.78 -1.87 11.75
N TRP A 75 8.63 -3.18 11.61
CA TRP A 75 9.69 -4.17 11.79
C TRP A 75 10.42 -4.56 10.48
N LEU A 76 9.87 -4.21 9.31
CA LEU A 76 10.44 -4.56 8.01
C LEU A 76 11.54 -3.59 7.57
N TRP A 77 12.52 -4.11 6.86
CA TRP A 77 13.49 -3.29 6.11
C TRP A 77 12.88 -2.73 4.83
N GLY A 78 12.11 -3.55 4.12
CA GLY A 78 11.48 -3.22 2.82
C GLY A 78 10.18 -2.43 2.93
N PHE A 79 9.45 -2.29 1.82
CA PHE A 79 8.20 -1.54 1.72
C PHE A 79 7.07 -2.40 1.18
N GLU A 80 5.84 -2.21 1.67
CA GLU A 80 4.63 -2.75 1.06
C GLU A 80 4.25 -2.01 -0.22
N MET A 81 4.57 -0.71 -0.28
CA MET A 81 4.35 0.16 -1.42
C MET A 81 5.19 1.42 -1.30
N GLY A 82 5.46 2.05 -2.42
CA GLY A 82 6.18 3.32 -2.44
C GLY A 82 6.30 3.90 -3.82
N VAL A 83 6.92 5.08 -3.88
CA VAL A 83 7.22 5.80 -5.11
C VAL A 83 8.58 6.49 -4.98
N ASN A 84 9.35 6.53 -6.07
CA ASN A 84 10.64 7.20 -6.09
C ASN A 84 10.58 8.56 -6.81
N GLU A 85 11.68 9.29 -6.76
CA GLU A 85 11.88 10.61 -7.38
C GLU A 85 11.76 10.62 -8.93
N TRP A 86 11.77 9.46 -9.57
CA TRP A 86 11.56 9.29 -11.02
C TRP A 86 10.11 8.97 -11.37
N GLY A 87 9.24 8.83 -10.37
CA GLY A 87 7.85 8.45 -10.55
C GLY A 87 7.65 6.94 -10.73
N VAL A 88 8.63 6.10 -10.40
CA VAL A 88 8.39 4.66 -10.34
C VAL A 88 7.61 4.36 -9.07
N ALA A 89 6.41 3.80 -9.20
CA ALA A 89 5.56 3.35 -8.11
C ALA A 89 5.46 1.82 -8.13
N ILE A 90 5.63 1.18 -6.97
CA ILE A 90 5.60 -0.27 -6.81
C ILE A 90 4.78 -0.65 -5.58
N GLY A 91 3.95 -1.67 -5.72
CA GLY A 91 3.27 -2.36 -4.62
C GLY A 91 3.19 -3.84 -4.87
N ASN A 92 3.18 -4.65 -3.81
CA ASN A 92 3.15 -6.10 -3.89
C ASN A 92 1.92 -6.70 -3.20
N GLU A 93 1.52 -7.87 -3.66
CA GLU A 93 0.54 -8.76 -3.03
C GLU A 93 1.16 -10.14 -2.79
N ALA A 94 0.83 -10.73 -1.64
CA ALA A 94 1.18 -12.11 -1.37
C ALA A 94 0.41 -13.07 -2.28
N VAL A 95 1.11 -14.01 -2.92
CA VAL A 95 0.51 -15.10 -3.71
C VAL A 95 1.09 -16.43 -3.29
N LEU A 96 0.28 -17.48 -3.38
CA LEU A 96 0.69 -18.83 -3.01
C LEU A 96 0.97 -19.64 -4.27
N SER A 97 2.18 -20.20 -4.37
CA SER A 97 2.58 -21.05 -5.49
C SER A 97 2.97 -22.45 -5.05
N ARG A 98 3.09 -23.34 -6.02
CA ARG A 98 3.62 -24.70 -5.82
C ARG A 98 5.13 -24.74 -5.58
N GLU A 99 5.83 -23.64 -5.92
CA GLU A 99 7.28 -23.56 -5.74
C GLU A 99 7.64 -23.52 -4.26
N PRO A 100 8.72 -24.18 -3.86
CA PRO A 100 9.22 -24.07 -2.50
C PRO A 100 9.75 -22.65 -2.22
N TYR A 101 9.86 -22.34 -0.94
CA TYR A 101 10.45 -21.11 -0.43
C TYR A 101 11.85 -21.40 0.10
N GLU A 102 12.76 -20.44 -0.05
CA GLU A 102 14.04 -20.47 0.63
C GLU A 102 13.84 -20.19 2.15
N GLU A 103 14.72 -20.74 2.98
CA GLU A 103 14.68 -20.48 4.42
C GLU A 103 14.96 -18.99 4.73
N ALA A 104 15.95 -18.40 4.04
CA ALA A 104 16.31 -17.00 4.12
C ALA A 104 16.71 -16.48 2.74
N ALA A 105 15.91 -15.57 2.20
CA ALA A 105 16.14 -14.95 0.90
C ALA A 105 15.56 -13.53 0.89
N LEU A 106 15.23 -12.98 -0.29
CA LEU A 106 14.50 -11.72 -0.41
C LEU A 106 13.00 -11.96 -0.21
N ILE A 107 12.35 -11.12 0.58
CA ILE A 107 10.90 -11.06 0.65
C ILE A 107 10.35 -10.01 -0.32
N GLY A 108 9.04 -10.06 -0.60
CA GLY A 108 8.42 -9.13 -1.55
C GLY A 108 8.65 -7.67 -1.21
N MET A 109 8.65 -7.33 0.07
CA MET A 109 8.86 -5.97 0.55
C MET A 109 10.30 -5.49 0.30
N ASP A 110 11.30 -6.40 0.37
CA ASP A 110 12.69 -6.09 -0.04
C ASP A 110 12.74 -5.78 -1.54
N LEU A 111 12.05 -6.56 -2.36
CA LEU A 111 11.98 -6.38 -3.81
C LEU A 111 11.30 -5.07 -4.21
N VAL A 112 10.24 -4.66 -3.51
CA VAL A 112 9.63 -3.32 -3.68
C VAL A 112 10.66 -2.23 -3.43
N ARG A 113 11.33 -2.26 -2.28
CA ARG A 113 12.32 -1.24 -1.92
C ARG A 113 13.50 -1.22 -2.89
N LEU A 114 14.07 -2.36 -3.23
CA LEU A 114 15.19 -2.46 -4.16
C LEU A 114 14.81 -2.01 -5.57
N GLY A 115 13.60 -2.32 -6.02
CA GLY A 115 13.06 -1.84 -7.29
C GLY A 115 12.94 -0.32 -7.33
N LEU A 116 12.43 0.29 -6.24
CA LEU A 116 12.31 1.75 -6.08
C LEU A 116 13.67 2.45 -5.99
N GLU A 117 14.58 1.93 -5.16
CA GLU A 117 15.91 2.51 -4.96
C GLU A 117 16.79 2.47 -6.20
N ARG A 118 16.54 1.55 -7.15
CA ARG A 118 17.42 1.28 -8.28
C ARG A 118 16.79 1.54 -9.65
N GLY A 119 15.46 1.54 -9.76
CA GLY A 119 14.72 1.71 -11.02
C GLY A 119 14.43 3.18 -11.34
N ARG A 120 14.75 3.63 -12.56
CA ARG A 120 14.35 4.96 -13.09
C ARG A 120 13.10 4.90 -13.96
N THR A 121 12.70 3.72 -14.39
CA THR A 121 11.50 3.44 -15.18
C THR A 121 10.88 2.14 -14.74
N ALA A 122 9.62 1.92 -15.05
CA ALA A 122 8.94 0.65 -14.76
C ALA A 122 9.66 -0.53 -15.42
N ASP A 123 10.06 -0.40 -16.69
CA ASP A 123 10.81 -1.43 -17.43
C ASP A 123 12.15 -1.80 -16.75
N LEU A 124 12.85 -0.82 -16.19
CA LEU A 124 14.11 -1.08 -15.49
C LEU A 124 13.86 -1.71 -14.13
N ALA A 125 12.85 -1.26 -13.39
CA ALA A 125 12.47 -1.81 -12.10
C ALA A 125 12.03 -3.29 -12.22
N VAL A 126 11.23 -3.64 -13.24
CA VAL A 126 10.86 -5.04 -13.54
C VAL A 126 12.09 -5.91 -13.79
N ARG A 127 13.05 -5.44 -14.59
CA ARG A 127 14.31 -6.17 -14.82
C ARG A 127 15.15 -6.32 -13.55
N ILE A 128 15.23 -5.29 -12.72
CA ILE A 128 15.94 -5.34 -11.43
C ILE A 128 15.29 -6.39 -10.52
N ILE A 129 13.98 -6.34 -10.35
CA ILE A 129 13.22 -7.30 -9.53
C ILE A 129 13.42 -8.72 -10.07
N GLY A 130 13.27 -8.92 -11.38
CA GLY A 130 13.47 -10.22 -12.02
C GLY A 130 14.87 -10.78 -11.78
N ASN A 131 15.93 -10.00 -12.04
CA ASN A 131 17.32 -10.42 -11.83
C ASN A 131 17.62 -10.76 -10.34
N LEU A 132 17.01 -10.01 -9.40
CA LEU A 132 17.17 -10.28 -7.98
C LEU A 132 16.51 -11.61 -7.59
N ILE A 133 15.32 -11.88 -8.11
CA ILE A 133 14.59 -13.14 -7.90
C ILE A 133 15.36 -14.31 -8.49
N GLU A 134 15.83 -14.21 -9.72
CA GLU A 134 16.62 -15.26 -10.38
C GLU A 134 17.88 -15.62 -9.58
N ARG A 135 18.52 -14.62 -9.00
CA ARG A 135 19.79 -14.79 -8.28
C ARG A 135 19.64 -15.24 -6.85
N TYR A 136 18.67 -14.69 -6.11
CA TYR A 136 18.57 -14.85 -4.65
C TYR A 136 17.35 -15.64 -4.20
N GLY A 137 16.36 -15.87 -5.08
CA GLY A 137 15.10 -16.51 -4.70
C GLY A 137 14.24 -15.65 -3.79
N GLN A 138 13.23 -16.29 -3.23
CA GLN A 138 12.27 -15.69 -2.29
C GLN A 138 12.08 -16.58 -1.07
N GLY A 139 12.10 -16.00 0.14
CA GLY A 139 11.94 -16.74 1.39
C GLY A 139 12.19 -15.91 2.63
N GLY A 140 11.88 -16.51 3.79
CA GLY A 140 11.87 -15.85 5.07
C GLY A 140 10.45 -15.45 5.50
N SER A 141 10.26 -15.11 6.79
CA SER A 141 8.94 -14.74 7.31
C SER A 141 8.52 -13.34 6.84
N CYS A 142 7.27 -13.23 6.43
CA CYS A 142 6.62 -11.97 6.06
C CYS A 142 5.68 -11.43 7.17
N GLU A 143 5.76 -11.99 8.37
CA GLU A 143 4.98 -11.59 9.55
C GLU A 143 5.87 -11.25 10.74
N ALA A 144 5.44 -10.27 11.55
CA ALA A 144 6.13 -9.86 12.78
C ALA A 144 6.12 -10.97 13.85
N HIS A 145 5.04 -11.72 13.91
CA HIS A 145 4.82 -12.79 14.88
C HIS A 145 4.43 -14.09 14.18
N GLY A 146 5.14 -15.17 14.49
CA GLY A 146 4.97 -16.45 13.80
C GLY A 146 5.86 -16.58 12.56
N PHE A 147 5.56 -17.54 11.71
CA PHE A 147 6.27 -17.77 10.45
C PHE A 147 5.26 -17.94 9.33
N ARG A 148 5.28 -17.01 8.39
CA ARG A 148 4.52 -17.10 7.14
C ARG A 148 5.38 -16.60 6.00
N THR A 149 5.47 -17.39 4.95
CA THR A 149 6.16 -17.02 3.72
C THR A 149 5.21 -17.13 2.54
N TYR A 150 5.48 -16.35 1.49
CA TYR A 150 4.71 -16.33 0.27
C TYR A 150 5.54 -15.79 -0.89
N HIS A 151 5.14 -16.09 -2.11
CA HIS A 151 5.62 -15.41 -3.30
C HIS A 151 4.84 -14.13 -3.55
N ASN A 152 5.17 -13.41 -4.62
CA ASN A 152 4.63 -12.07 -4.79
C ASN A 152 4.08 -11.84 -6.20
N SER A 153 3.01 -11.04 -6.26
CA SER A 153 2.58 -10.32 -7.45
C SER A 153 2.83 -8.84 -7.24
N PHE A 154 3.22 -8.11 -8.28
CA PHE A 154 3.51 -6.68 -8.21
C PHE A 154 2.77 -5.93 -9.31
N ILE A 155 2.35 -4.68 -9.03
CA ILE A 155 2.23 -3.65 -10.06
C ILE A 155 3.44 -2.75 -9.95
N VAL A 156 4.14 -2.58 -11.09
CA VAL A 156 5.26 -1.66 -11.26
C VAL A 156 4.87 -0.63 -12.31
N ALA A 157 4.73 0.62 -11.92
CA ALA A 157 4.28 1.70 -12.79
C ALA A 157 5.29 2.84 -12.82
N ASP A 158 5.31 3.58 -13.93
CA ASP A 158 5.97 4.88 -14.08
C ASP A 158 5.03 5.86 -14.79
N PRO A 159 5.40 7.14 -15.02
CA PRO A 159 4.51 8.10 -15.67
C PRO A 159 4.02 7.74 -17.08
N THR A 160 4.55 6.68 -17.70
CA THR A 160 4.26 6.33 -19.11
C THR A 160 3.80 4.89 -19.29
N SER A 161 4.07 4.01 -18.34
CA SER A 161 3.82 2.57 -18.48
C SER A 161 3.58 1.87 -17.15
N ALA A 162 2.99 0.67 -17.22
CA ALA A 162 2.88 -0.20 -16.06
C ALA A 162 2.96 -1.69 -16.45
N TRP A 163 3.37 -2.50 -15.46
CA TRP A 163 3.51 -3.93 -15.56
C TRP A 163 2.83 -4.63 -14.39
N ILE A 164 2.26 -5.80 -14.66
CA ILE A 164 2.04 -6.84 -13.65
C ILE A 164 3.22 -7.78 -13.70
N VAL A 165 3.82 -8.09 -12.54
CA VAL A 165 4.91 -9.06 -12.39
C VAL A 165 4.48 -10.10 -11.36
N GLU A 166 4.48 -11.37 -11.74
CA GLU A 166 4.12 -12.48 -10.85
C GLU A 166 5.32 -13.41 -10.67
N THR A 167 5.56 -13.85 -9.46
CA THR A 167 6.81 -14.50 -9.07
C THR A 167 6.58 -15.85 -8.41
N MET A 168 7.49 -16.79 -8.62
CA MET A 168 7.43 -18.13 -8.10
C MET A 168 8.86 -18.71 -7.93
N GLY A 169 9.27 -18.99 -6.69
CA GLY A 169 10.64 -19.44 -6.40
C GLY A 169 11.70 -18.46 -6.92
N HIS A 170 12.56 -18.95 -7.82
CA HIS A 170 13.56 -18.18 -8.56
C HIS A 170 13.07 -17.71 -9.94
N ARG A 171 11.76 -17.71 -10.19
CA ARG A 171 11.18 -17.44 -11.52
C ARG A 171 10.15 -16.32 -11.43
N TRP A 172 9.90 -15.73 -12.58
CA TRP A 172 8.91 -14.67 -12.73
C TRP A 172 8.32 -14.64 -14.14
N VAL A 173 7.14 -14.04 -14.24
CA VAL A 173 6.47 -13.70 -15.49
C VAL A 173 5.95 -12.27 -15.40
N ALA A 174 5.94 -11.54 -16.51
CA ALA A 174 5.47 -10.16 -16.53
C ALA A 174 4.59 -9.87 -17.76
N ARG A 175 3.57 -9.03 -17.56
CA ARG A 175 2.66 -8.55 -18.59
C ARG A 175 2.52 -7.04 -18.51
N ARG A 176 2.61 -6.36 -19.66
CA ARG A 176 2.34 -4.92 -19.76
C ARG A 176 0.86 -4.64 -19.54
N VAL A 177 0.58 -3.60 -18.78
CA VAL A 177 -0.76 -3.06 -18.66
C VAL A 177 -1.03 -2.16 -19.85
N ARG A 178 -2.18 -2.32 -20.50
CA ARG A 178 -2.53 -1.52 -21.67
C ARG A 178 -3.28 -0.23 -21.31
N GLU A 179 -4.27 -0.33 -20.44
CA GLU A 179 -5.14 0.80 -20.06
C GLU A 179 -5.39 0.82 -18.54
N ARG A 180 -5.84 -0.28 -17.98
CA ARG A 180 -6.11 -0.43 -16.54
C ARG A 180 -5.86 -1.86 -16.08
N ALA A 181 -5.49 -2.01 -14.82
CA ALA A 181 -5.33 -3.31 -14.22
C ALA A 181 -5.57 -3.25 -12.70
N ALA A 182 -5.97 -4.39 -12.16
CA ALA A 182 -5.99 -4.67 -10.73
C ALA A 182 -5.38 -6.04 -10.48
N ILE A 183 -4.66 -6.17 -9.37
CA ILE A 183 -4.18 -7.43 -8.80
C ILE A 183 -4.63 -7.54 -7.34
N SER A 184 -4.74 -8.75 -6.87
CA SER A 184 -4.99 -9.13 -5.48
C SER A 184 -4.14 -10.36 -5.16
N ASN A 185 -4.48 -11.17 -4.16
CA ASN A 185 -3.64 -12.26 -3.66
C ASN A 185 -3.79 -13.58 -4.46
N LEU A 186 -3.71 -13.52 -5.78
CA LEU A 186 -3.75 -14.68 -6.67
C LEU A 186 -3.02 -14.39 -7.98
N TYR A 187 -2.58 -15.44 -8.69
CA TYR A 187 -2.00 -15.28 -10.01
C TYR A 187 -3.05 -14.91 -11.05
N THR A 188 -2.71 -13.97 -11.94
CA THR A 188 -3.62 -13.41 -12.96
C THR A 188 -3.08 -13.52 -14.39
N ILE A 189 -1.77 -13.72 -14.56
CA ILE A 189 -1.14 -13.88 -15.87
C ILE A 189 -1.38 -15.32 -16.36
N ARG A 190 -2.15 -15.44 -17.44
CA ARG A 190 -2.57 -16.72 -18.01
C ARG A 190 -1.71 -17.09 -19.21
N THR A 191 -2.28 -17.06 -20.40
CA THR A 191 -1.66 -17.47 -21.67
C THR A 191 -0.99 -16.34 -22.42
N GLU A 192 -1.20 -15.09 -22.00
CA GLU A 192 -0.61 -13.89 -22.60
C GLU A 192 0.33 -13.20 -21.62
N TRP A 193 1.60 -13.08 -21.99
CA TRP A 193 2.64 -12.35 -21.26
C TRP A 193 3.63 -11.73 -22.23
N ASP A 194 4.41 -10.75 -21.76
CA ASP A 194 5.39 -10.01 -22.56
C ASP A 194 6.83 -10.40 -22.23
N ALA A 195 7.08 -10.91 -21.00
CA ALA A 195 8.39 -11.35 -20.56
C ALA A 195 8.28 -12.41 -19.46
N CYS A 196 9.29 -13.27 -19.34
CA CYS A 196 9.44 -14.19 -18.21
C CYS A 196 10.92 -14.53 -18.00
N SER A 197 11.24 -15.06 -16.82
CA SER A 197 12.58 -15.60 -16.53
C SER A 197 12.93 -16.77 -17.44
N PRO A 198 14.22 -16.95 -17.80
CA PRO A 198 14.68 -18.11 -18.54
C PRO A 198 14.24 -19.42 -17.88
N GLY A 199 13.75 -20.37 -18.69
CA GLY A 199 13.37 -21.71 -18.22
C GLY A 199 12.08 -21.80 -17.41
N ALA A 200 11.33 -20.71 -17.17
CA ALA A 200 10.09 -20.77 -16.39
C ALA A 200 9.05 -21.74 -17.00
N VAL A 201 8.84 -21.67 -18.31
CA VAL A 201 7.91 -22.59 -19.01
C VAL A 201 8.42 -24.03 -19.00
N GLN A 202 9.71 -24.23 -19.28
CA GLN A 202 10.34 -25.56 -19.30
C GLN A 202 10.25 -26.22 -17.92
N HIS A 203 10.56 -25.49 -16.86
CA HIS A 203 10.47 -26.00 -15.48
C HIS A 203 9.07 -26.52 -15.15
N ALA A 204 8.02 -25.74 -15.46
CA ALA A 204 6.65 -26.18 -15.22
C ALA A 204 6.29 -27.42 -16.05
N GLN A 205 6.77 -27.52 -17.30
CA GLN A 205 6.57 -28.69 -18.16
C GLN A 205 7.26 -29.94 -17.61
N GLU A 206 8.50 -29.82 -17.11
CA GLU A 206 9.25 -30.91 -16.46
C GLU A 206 8.54 -31.45 -15.21
N HIS A 207 7.77 -30.60 -14.50
CA HIS A 207 6.94 -30.99 -13.36
C HIS A 207 5.51 -31.38 -13.73
N CYS A 208 5.16 -31.42 -15.01
CA CYS A 208 3.79 -31.69 -15.48
C CYS A 208 2.74 -30.71 -14.95
N TRP A 209 3.11 -29.46 -14.72
CA TRP A 209 2.21 -28.41 -14.23
C TRP A 209 1.53 -27.60 -15.34
N GLY A 210 1.95 -27.74 -16.57
CA GLY A 210 1.45 -26.95 -17.69
C GLY A 210 0.69 -27.74 -18.74
N GLY A 211 -0.21 -27.07 -19.44
CA GLY A 211 -0.95 -27.56 -20.60
C GLY A 211 -0.52 -26.90 -21.91
N THR A 212 -1.31 -27.13 -22.97
CA THR A 212 -1.15 -26.42 -24.25
C THR A 212 -2.48 -25.77 -24.63
N PRO A 213 -2.57 -24.43 -24.76
CA PRO A 213 -1.49 -23.45 -24.55
C PRO A 213 -1.01 -23.40 -23.10
N PHE A 214 0.22 -22.91 -22.87
CA PHE A 214 0.78 -22.78 -21.53
C PHE A 214 0.11 -21.64 -20.78
N ASP A 215 -0.32 -21.89 -19.54
CA ASP A 215 -1.02 -20.96 -18.66
C ASP A 215 -0.24 -20.83 -17.35
N PHE A 216 0.39 -19.68 -17.12
CA PHE A 216 1.23 -19.45 -15.94
C PHE A 216 0.46 -19.59 -14.63
N ALA A 217 -0.69 -18.94 -14.51
CA ALA A 217 -1.50 -19.01 -13.30
C ALA A 217 -1.90 -20.46 -12.98
N ALA A 218 -2.38 -21.21 -13.98
CA ALA A 218 -2.76 -22.62 -13.80
C ALA A 218 -1.55 -23.51 -13.46
N ALA A 219 -0.38 -23.23 -14.05
CA ALA A 219 0.84 -23.99 -13.81
C ALA A 219 1.40 -23.79 -12.40
N TYR A 220 1.47 -22.55 -11.93
CA TYR A 220 2.22 -22.22 -10.72
C TYR A 220 1.37 -21.97 -9.48
N GLN A 221 0.07 -21.66 -9.62
CA GLN A 221 -0.82 -21.47 -8.47
C GLN A 221 -0.84 -22.70 -7.57
N ASP A 222 -0.75 -22.50 -6.26
CA ASP A 222 -0.95 -23.55 -5.29
C ASP A 222 -2.37 -24.13 -5.43
N PRO A 223 -2.53 -25.43 -5.73
CA PRO A 223 -3.84 -26.04 -5.91
C PRO A 223 -4.65 -26.19 -4.62
N GLU A 224 -3.99 -26.12 -3.45
CA GLU A 224 -4.63 -26.25 -2.14
C GLU A 224 -5.11 -24.89 -1.60
N ALA A 225 -4.72 -23.77 -2.24
CA ALA A 225 -5.10 -22.44 -1.81
C ALA A 225 -6.58 -22.14 -2.03
N ASP A 226 -7.30 -21.69 -0.99
CA ASP A 226 -8.66 -21.14 -1.18
C ASP A 226 -8.58 -19.76 -1.84
N LEU A 227 -8.86 -19.70 -3.12
CA LEU A 227 -8.79 -18.49 -3.92
C LEU A 227 -10.06 -17.65 -3.89
N ARG A 228 -11.20 -18.18 -3.41
CA ARG A 228 -12.50 -17.50 -3.48
C ARG A 228 -12.51 -16.12 -2.83
N PRO A 229 -12.00 -15.93 -1.61
CA PRO A 229 -11.98 -14.61 -0.99
C PRO A 229 -11.12 -13.59 -1.73
N ARG A 230 -10.04 -14.08 -2.39
CA ARG A 230 -9.09 -13.25 -3.16
C ARG A 230 -9.67 -12.89 -4.52
N ALA A 231 -10.28 -13.85 -5.19
CA ALA A 231 -10.95 -13.65 -6.47
C ALA A 231 -12.11 -12.65 -6.37
N CYS A 232 -12.93 -12.72 -5.32
CA CYS A 232 -14.04 -11.78 -5.10
C CYS A 232 -13.55 -10.32 -5.02
N ARG A 233 -12.44 -10.04 -4.33
CA ARG A 233 -11.88 -8.69 -4.24
C ARG A 233 -11.33 -8.22 -5.59
N LEU A 234 -10.57 -9.08 -6.27
CA LEU A 234 -10.06 -8.79 -7.61
C LEU A 234 -11.18 -8.50 -8.61
N ASP A 235 -12.23 -9.32 -8.60
CA ASP A 235 -13.40 -9.14 -9.48
C ASP A 235 -14.13 -7.83 -9.15
N ARG A 236 -14.24 -7.48 -7.86
CA ARG A 236 -14.81 -6.19 -7.43
C ARG A 236 -13.96 -5.02 -7.93
N ALA A 237 -12.65 -5.06 -7.73
CA ALA A 237 -11.74 -4.01 -8.20
C ALA A 237 -11.84 -3.81 -9.72
N ARG A 238 -11.86 -4.90 -10.48
CA ARG A 238 -12.05 -4.88 -11.93
C ARG A 238 -13.40 -4.31 -12.33
N ALA A 239 -14.48 -4.77 -11.69
CA ALA A 239 -15.83 -4.29 -11.98
C ALA A 239 -15.97 -2.79 -11.73
N VAL A 240 -15.38 -2.26 -10.64
CA VAL A 240 -15.35 -0.82 -10.36
C VAL A 240 -14.56 -0.07 -11.42
N LEU A 241 -13.34 -0.53 -11.77
CA LEU A 241 -12.51 0.10 -12.79
C LEU A 241 -13.19 0.10 -14.16
N ASP A 242 -13.79 -1.01 -14.56
CA ASP A 242 -14.49 -1.14 -15.85
C ASP A 242 -15.82 -0.38 -15.87
N GLY A 243 -16.38 -0.11 -14.71
CA GLY A 243 -17.59 0.69 -14.52
C GLY A 243 -17.40 2.20 -14.77
N TYR A 244 -16.18 2.72 -14.68
CA TYR A 244 -15.92 4.14 -14.94
C TYR A 244 -16.19 4.50 -16.42
N ARG A 245 -17.19 5.36 -16.64
CA ARG A 245 -17.61 5.87 -17.96
C ARG A 245 -16.92 7.19 -18.34
N THR A 246 -16.32 7.86 -17.38
CA THR A 246 -15.51 9.06 -17.53
C THR A 246 -14.05 8.73 -17.27
N PRO A 247 -13.09 9.55 -17.73
CA PRO A 247 -11.69 9.36 -17.37
C PRO A 247 -11.50 9.32 -15.85
N VAL A 248 -10.66 8.41 -15.41
CA VAL A 248 -10.41 8.13 -13.99
C VAL A 248 -9.58 9.26 -13.36
N THR A 249 -9.97 9.70 -12.18
CA THR A 249 -9.26 10.72 -11.39
C THR A 249 -8.58 10.11 -10.17
N VAL A 250 -7.74 10.89 -9.49
CA VAL A 250 -7.14 10.49 -8.20
C VAL A 250 -8.22 10.16 -7.18
N GLU A 251 -9.29 10.97 -7.10
CA GLU A 251 -10.41 10.77 -6.19
C GLU A 251 -11.18 9.48 -6.50
N ALA A 252 -11.31 9.12 -7.77
CA ALA A 252 -11.93 7.86 -8.17
C ALA A 252 -11.10 6.66 -7.68
N MET A 253 -9.75 6.73 -7.76
CA MET A 253 -8.88 5.70 -7.22
C MET A 253 -8.88 5.68 -5.67
N GLN A 254 -8.98 6.84 -5.01
CA GLN A 254 -9.18 6.90 -3.56
C GLN A 254 -10.53 6.28 -3.16
N ALA A 255 -11.58 6.49 -3.94
CA ALA A 255 -12.89 5.86 -3.73
C ALA A 255 -12.84 4.34 -3.93
N LEU A 256 -12.10 3.84 -4.93
CA LEU A 256 -11.85 2.41 -5.11
C LEU A 256 -11.20 1.78 -3.88
N LEU A 257 -10.16 2.42 -3.31
CA LEU A 257 -9.50 1.93 -2.10
C LEU A 257 -10.42 1.94 -0.86
N ARG A 258 -11.50 2.72 -0.87
CA ARG A 258 -12.51 2.80 0.19
C ARG A 258 -13.71 1.88 -0.03
N ASP A 259 -13.72 1.08 -1.08
CA ASP A 259 -14.87 0.26 -1.47
C ASP A 259 -15.13 -0.88 -0.47
N HIS A 260 -16.38 -1.03 -0.05
CA HIS A 260 -16.87 -2.08 0.84
C HIS A 260 -17.86 -3.04 0.14
N GLY A 261 -17.89 -3.08 -1.19
CA GLY A 261 -18.91 -3.80 -1.94
C GLY A 261 -20.25 -3.06 -1.90
N ASP A 262 -21.32 -3.78 -1.59
CA ASP A 262 -22.67 -3.22 -1.55
C ASP A 262 -23.07 -2.75 -0.13
N GLY A 263 -22.13 -2.74 0.82
CA GLY A 263 -22.34 -2.39 2.22
C GLY A 263 -21.74 -1.05 2.63
N ASP A 264 -22.29 -0.48 3.71
CA ASP A 264 -21.64 0.55 4.50
C ASP A 264 -20.45 -0.05 5.29
N LEU A 265 -19.93 0.68 6.28
CA LEU A 265 -18.87 0.16 7.16
C LEU A 265 -19.18 -1.26 7.64
N PRO A 266 -18.17 -2.14 7.60
CA PRO A 266 -18.29 -3.49 8.09
C PRO A 266 -18.55 -3.53 9.61
N THR A 267 -19.74 -3.92 9.99
CA THR A 267 -20.20 -3.99 11.39
C THR A 267 -20.43 -5.44 11.84
N GLY A 268 -19.69 -6.38 11.29
CA GLY A 268 -19.86 -7.81 11.61
C GLY A 268 -19.06 -8.70 10.66
N PRO A 269 -19.28 -10.03 10.65
CA PRO A 269 -18.66 -10.92 9.70
C PRO A 269 -19.00 -10.45 8.29
N GLN A 270 -17.98 -9.98 7.58
CA GLN A 270 -18.16 -9.33 6.29
C GLN A 270 -18.42 -10.35 5.21
N PRO A 271 -19.51 -10.20 4.42
CA PRO A 271 -19.50 -10.77 3.10
C PRO A 271 -18.41 -10.06 2.28
N LEU A 272 -17.48 -10.82 1.73
CA LEU A 272 -16.65 -10.33 0.63
C LEU A 272 -17.60 -9.99 -0.56
N PRO A 273 -17.28 -8.99 -1.39
CA PRO A 273 -15.95 -8.40 -1.56
C PRO A 273 -15.82 -7.02 -0.90
N SER A 274 -14.80 -6.81 -0.07
CA SER A 274 -14.41 -5.51 0.44
C SER A 274 -12.95 -5.24 0.10
N ILE A 275 -12.66 -4.14 -0.59
CA ILE A 275 -11.29 -3.69 -0.91
C ILE A 275 -10.69 -2.98 0.30
N CYS A 276 -11.47 -2.17 1.01
CA CYS A 276 -11.10 -1.61 2.28
C CYS A 276 -11.36 -2.66 3.38
N MET A 277 -10.30 -3.27 3.87
CA MET A 277 -10.39 -4.33 4.87
C MET A 277 -10.49 -3.78 6.29
N HIS A 278 -11.33 -4.43 7.09
CA HIS A 278 -11.49 -4.12 8.51
C HIS A 278 -11.39 -5.39 9.34
N LEU A 279 -10.92 -5.24 10.57
CA LEU A 279 -10.94 -6.33 11.53
C LEU A 279 -12.37 -6.79 11.79
N ALA A 280 -12.55 -8.11 11.84
CA ALA A 280 -13.82 -8.74 12.20
C ALA A 280 -13.54 -9.94 13.12
N PRO A 281 -14.52 -10.45 13.88
CA PRO A 281 -14.31 -11.59 14.79
C PRO A 281 -13.72 -12.84 14.11
N ASP A 282 -13.91 -12.98 12.81
CA ASP A 282 -13.41 -14.07 11.98
C ASP A 282 -12.14 -13.73 11.17
N ARG A 283 -11.60 -12.49 11.30
CA ARG A 283 -10.44 -11.98 10.56
C ARG A 283 -9.46 -11.29 11.47
N THR A 284 -8.19 -11.54 11.24
CA THR A 284 -7.10 -10.96 12.03
C THR A 284 -6.35 -9.84 11.32
N GLY A 285 -6.76 -9.49 10.09
CA GLY A 285 -6.12 -8.45 9.27
C GLY A 285 -7.06 -7.31 8.90
N GLU A 286 -6.47 -6.15 8.69
CA GLU A 286 -7.14 -4.91 8.27
C GLU A 286 -6.23 -4.08 7.36
N THR A 287 -6.79 -3.10 6.65
CA THR A 287 -5.97 -2.16 5.87
C THR A 287 -5.17 -1.27 6.82
N ALA A 288 -3.83 -1.45 6.83
CA ALA A 288 -2.91 -0.72 7.68
C ALA A 288 -2.43 0.60 7.05
N ALA A 289 -2.44 0.70 5.71
CA ALA A 289 -2.09 1.92 4.98
C ALA A 289 -2.67 1.89 3.56
N ALA A 290 -2.91 3.07 3.00
CA ALA A 290 -3.33 3.26 1.62
C ALA A 290 -2.51 4.34 0.92
N MET A 291 -2.28 4.18 -0.39
CA MET A 291 -1.49 5.10 -1.20
C MET A 291 -2.08 5.23 -2.60
N VAL A 292 -2.20 6.46 -3.09
CA VAL A 292 -2.53 6.77 -4.48
C VAL A 292 -1.46 7.70 -5.05
N CYS A 293 -0.74 7.27 -6.09
CA CYS A 293 0.30 8.07 -6.73
C CYS A 293 -0.19 8.56 -8.09
N HIS A 294 -0.20 9.87 -8.29
CA HIS A 294 -0.45 10.55 -9.55
C HIS A 294 0.89 10.80 -10.24
N LEU A 295 1.16 10.08 -11.33
CA LEU A 295 2.43 10.05 -12.03
C LEU A 295 2.28 10.78 -13.38
N ARG A 296 2.83 11.99 -13.48
CA ARG A 296 2.61 12.92 -14.61
C ARG A 296 3.90 13.06 -15.45
N PRO A 297 3.92 12.60 -16.71
CA PRO A 297 5.14 12.57 -17.52
C PRO A 297 5.67 13.95 -17.90
N ASP A 298 4.79 14.92 -18.13
CA ASP A 298 5.11 16.21 -18.75
C ASP A 298 5.21 17.36 -17.74
N ARG A 299 5.51 17.06 -16.46
CA ARG A 299 5.66 18.05 -15.40
C ARG A 299 7.13 18.21 -14.98
N HIS A 300 7.46 19.35 -14.40
CA HIS A 300 8.72 19.50 -13.67
C HIS A 300 8.87 18.36 -12.66
N ARG A 301 10.12 17.89 -12.47
CA ARG A 301 10.40 16.72 -11.63
C ARG A 301 9.83 16.84 -10.22
N GLU A 302 9.84 18.03 -9.64
CA GLU A 302 9.29 18.34 -8.32
C GLU A 302 7.76 18.19 -8.27
N LEU A 303 7.10 18.28 -9.42
CA LEU A 303 5.65 18.18 -9.60
C LEU A 303 5.21 16.94 -10.40
N ALA A 304 6.16 16.13 -10.87
CA ALA A 304 5.87 14.95 -11.67
C ALA A 304 5.12 13.87 -10.86
N VAL A 305 5.28 13.87 -9.55
CA VAL A 305 4.64 12.91 -8.64
C VAL A 305 3.94 13.64 -7.52
N THR A 306 2.63 13.41 -7.39
CA THR A 306 1.90 13.70 -6.15
C THR A 306 1.43 12.37 -5.58
N CYS A 307 1.92 12.01 -4.41
CA CYS A 307 1.53 10.79 -3.72
C CYS A 307 0.56 11.16 -2.57
N TRP A 308 -0.60 10.56 -2.58
CA TRP A 308 -1.64 10.72 -1.54
C TRP A 308 -1.57 9.50 -0.62
N ALA A 309 -1.18 9.72 0.63
CA ALA A 309 -0.99 8.65 1.61
C ALA A 309 -1.96 8.75 2.79
N ALA A 310 -2.50 7.62 3.23
CA ALA A 310 -3.42 7.50 4.35
C ALA A 310 -2.95 6.39 5.30
N PHE A 311 -3.18 6.56 6.59
CA PHE A 311 -2.90 5.59 7.64
C PHE A 311 -4.14 4.79 8.02
N GLY A 312 -3.98 3.48 8.22
CA GLY A 312 -5.07 2.59 8.55
C GLY A 312 -6.07 2.42 7.40
N SER A 313 -7.29 2.05 7.73
CA SER A 313 -8.39 1.87 6.77
C SER A 313 -8.77 3.19 6.11
N PRO A 314 -8.66 3.32 4.77
CA PRO A 314 -8.81 4.60 4.07
C PRO A 314 -10.21 5.20 4.16
N CYS A 315 -11.24 4.43 4.45
CA CYS A 315 -12.61 4.93 4.62
C CYS A 315 -12.80 5.75 5.91
N LEU A 316 -11.89 5.58 6.86
CA LEU A 316 -11.81 6.32 8.13
C LEU A 316 -10.47 7.03 8.29
N SER A 317 -9.89 7.48 7.16
CA SER A 317 -8.61 8.17 7.13
C SER A 317 -8.66 9.37 6.18
N ILE A 318 -7.54 10.09 6.09
CA ILE A 318 -7.34 11.24 5.20
C ILE A 318 -6.17 10.95 4.28
N PHE A 319 -6.38 11.04 2.98
CA PHE A 319 -5.29 11.08 2.02
C PHE A 319 -4.61 12.45 2.06
N ARG A 320 -3.33 12.46 2.41
CA ARG A 320 -2.48 13.66 2.49
C ARG A 320 -1.52 13.68 1.31
N PRO A 321 -1.32 14.85 0.66
CA PRO A 321 -0.35 14.96 -0.42
C PRO A 321 1.08 14.94 0.14
N VAL A 322 1.95 14.15 -0.50
CA VAL A 322 3.40 14.13 -0.27
C VAL A 322 4.12 14.07 -1.61
N TYR A 323 5.33 14.61 -1.66
CA TYR A 323 6.09 14.76 -2.89
C TYR A 323 7.49 14.15 -2.71
N PRO A 324 7.87 13.10 -3.46
CA PRO A 324 9.27 12.75 -3.61
C PRO A 324 9.98 13.85 -4.42
N CYS A 325 11.27 13.85 -4.48
CA CYS A 325 12.08 14.84 -5.18
C CYS A 325 12.43 16.09 -4.35
N ALA A 326 13.22 15.85 -3.30
CA ALA A 326 13.81 16.85 -2.42
C ALA A 326 12.82 17.58 -1.46
N VAL A 327 11.54 17.28 -1.51
CA VAL A 327 10.57 17.83 -0.54
C VAL A 327 10.71 17.15 0.82
N GLY A 328 10.86 15.81 0.83
CA GLY A 328 10.97 15.01 2.04
C GLY A 328 9.67 14.91 2.83
N LEU A 329 9.75 14.33 4.02
CA LEU A 329 8.61 14.14 4.92
C LEU A 329 8.89 14.73 6.32
N PRO A 330 7.86 15.21 7.04
CA PRO A 330 7.96 15.45 8.48
C PRO A 330 8.44 14.20 9.21
N ALA A 331 9.41 14.33 10.11
CA ALA A 331 10.00 13.19 10.82
C ALA A 331 8.94 12.33 11.55
N LEU A 332 7.92 12.99 12.10
CA LEU A 332 6.82 12.32 12.81
C LEU A 332 6.08 11.26 11.97
N LEU A 333 6.09 11.35 10.64
CA LEU A 333 5.42 10.34 9.78
C LEU A 333 6.13 8.98 9.79
N ASN A 334 7.41 8.93 10.16
CA ASN A 334 8.18 7.71 10.36
C ASN A 334 8.04 7.14 11.79
N GLU A 335 7.34 7.83 12.68
CA GLU A 335 7.20 7.40 14.06
C GLU A 335 6.12 6.32 14.20
N GLY A 336 6.44 5.27 14.98
CA GLY A 336 5.53 4.17 15.27
C GLY A 336 6.27 2.84 15.38
N GLY A 337 5.78 1.98 16.26
CA GLY A 337 6.39 0.69 16.58
C GLY A 337 5.36 -0.34 17.00
N ALA A 338 5.83 -1.38 17.69
CA ALA A 338 5.04 -2.52 18.13
C ALA A 338 3.96 -2.17 19.18
N THR A 339 4.09 -1.05 19.87
CA THR A 339 3.21 -0.65 20.97
C THR A 339 2.57 0.70 20.68
N TYR A 340 1.40 0.92 21.27
CA TYR A 340 0.70 2.19 21.15
C TYR A 340 1.58 3.35 21.61
N ASP A 341 1.72 4.35 20.75
CA ASP A 341 2.38 5.60 21.03
C ASP A 341 1.47 6.75 20.57
N PRO A 342 0.98 7.58 21.50
CA PRO A 342 0.12 8.73 21.17
C PRO A 342 0.83 9.81 20.34
N ALA A 343 2.17 9.80 20.24
CA ALA A 343 2.93 10.70 19.38
C ALA A 343 2.93 10.21 17.92
N SER A 344 2.76 8.90 17.69
CA SER A 344 2.72 8.32 16.36
C SER A 344 1.45 8.71 15.60
N PRO A 345 1.56 9.28 14.38
CA PRO A 345 0.42 9.53 13.51
C PRO A 345 -0.37 8.27 13.19
N TRP A 346 0.32 7.17 12.89
CA TRP A 346 -0.35 5.90 12.58
C TRP A 346 -1.21 5.43 13.76
N TRP A 347 -0.66 5.39 14.97
CA TRP A 347 -1.40 5.00 16.17
C TRP A 347 -2.52 5.98 16.53
N THR A 348 -2.38 7.26 16.18
CA THR A 348 -3.43 8.27 16.35
C THR A 348 -4.65 7.95 15.46
N PHE A 349 -4.43 7.62 14.19
CA PHE A 349 -5.50 7.21 13.28
C PHE A 349 -6.08 5.86 13.68
N GLU A 350 -5.25 4.89 14.01
CA GLU A 350 -5.65 3.56 14.43
C GLU A 350 -6.55 3.59 15.66
N ARG A 351 -6.19 4.37 16.68
CA ARG A 351 -7.04 4.56 17.87
C ARG A 351 -8.43 5.07 17.51
N MET A 352 -8.51 6.10 16.68
CA MET A 352 -9.79 6.67 16.22
C MET A 352 -10.61 5.61 15.44
N GLN A 353 -9.99 4.86 14.55
CA GLN A 353 -10.63 3.83 13.73
C GLN A 353 -11.18 2.69 14.60
N ARG A 354 -10.45 2.24 15.62
CA ARG A 354 -10.91 1.23 16.58
C ARG A 354 -12.11 1.70 17.41
N ILE A 355 -12.16 2.98 17.79
CA ILE A 355 -13.32 3.55 18.46
C ILE A 355 -14.55 3.47 17.56
N VAL A 356 -14.41 3.87 16.30
CA VAL A 356 -15.51 3.79 15.33
C VAL A 356 -15.91 2.34 15.04
N ALA A 357 -14.96 1.41 14.93
CA ALA A 357 -15.23 -0.02 14.75
C ALA A 357 -16.08 -0.59 15.90
N GLN A 358 -15.83 -0.16 17.13
CA GLN A 358 -16.57 -0.57 18.33
C GLN A 358 -17.92 0.13 18.47
N ALA A 359 -18.09 1.31 17.86
CA ALA A 359 -19.32 2.11 17.85
C ALA A 359 -19.67 2.57 16.42
N PRO A 360 -20.10 1.67 15.52
CA PRO A 360 -20.27 1.95 14.09
C PRO A 360 -21.25 3.08 13.76
N ALA A 361 -22.21 3.36 14.64
CA ALA A 361 -23.13 4.49 14.49
C ALA A 361 -22.41 5.86 14.41
N LEU A 362 -21.16 5.94 14.88
CA LEU A 362 -20.35 7.15 14.84
C LEU A 362 -19.60 7.35 13.50
N ALA A 363 -19.57 6.33 12.66
CA ALA A 363 -18.85 6.36 11.38
C ALA A 363 -19.27 7.51 10.44
N PRO A 364 -20.56 7.81 10.25
CA PRO A 364 -20.98 8.92 9.38
C PRO A 364 -20.41 10.28 9.82
N VAL A 365 -20.38 10.53 11.12
CA VAL A 365 -19.84 11.79 11.69
C VAL A 365 -18.33 11.86 11.47
N ALA A 366 -17.59 10.80 11.77
CA ALA A 366 -16.15 10.72 11.53
C ALA A 366 -15.81 10.94 10.05
N ARG A 367 -16.48 10.21 9.15
CA ARG A 367 -16.28 10.31 7.69
C ARG A 367 -16.54 11.70 7.16
N ALA A 368 -17.63 12.35 7.59
CA ALA A 368 -17.97 13.70 7.12
C ALA A 368 -16.86 14.70 7.46
N ARG A 369 -16.32 14.66 8.68
CA ARG A 369 -15.25 15.56 9.11
C ARG A 369 -13.92 15.27 8.43
N LEU A 370 -13.57 14.00 8.26
CA LEU A 370 -12.35 13.58 7.54
C LEU A 370 -12.43 14.00 6.06
N ALA A 371 -13.56 13.76 5.39
CA ALA A 371 -13.78 14.14 4.00
C ALA A 371 -13.75 15.66 3.78
N ALA A 372 -14.30 16.44 4.71
CA ALA A 372 -14.27 17.91 4.64
C ALA A 372 -12.84 18.44 4.67
N LEU A 373 -11.97 17.90 5.54
CA LEU A 373 -10.58 18.30 5.62
C LEU A 373 -9.78 17.80 4.40
N GLU A 374 -10.04 16.60 3.91
CA GLU A 374 -9.39 16.07 2.70
C GLU A 374 -9.74 16.91 1.45
N ALA A 375 -10.99 17.40 1.34
CA ALA A 375 -11.37 18.31 0.27
C ALA A 375 -10.58 19.63 0.31
N GLN A 376 -10.32 20.19 1.51
CA GLN A 376 -9.45 21.35 1.66
C GLN A 376 -8.01 21.03 1.21
N PHE A 377 -7.47 19.87 1.58
CA PHE A 377 -6.13 19.47 1.17
C PHE A 377 -5.98 19.34 -0.36
N ARG A 378 -7.03 18.89 -1.06
CA ARG A 378 -7.01 18.87 -2.53
C ARG A 378 -6.91 20.25 -3.14
N THR A 379 -7.67 21.21 -2.63
CA THR A 379 -7.60 22.61 -3.08
C THR A 379 -6.24 23.23 -2.78
N GLU A 380 -5.76 23.06 -1.56
CA GLU A 380 -4.46 23.59 -1.13
C GLU A 380 -3.29 22.97 -1.91
N ALA A 381 -3.38 21.68 -2.26
CA ALA A 381 -2.38 21.02 -3.09
C ALA A 381 -2.36 21.59 -4.51
N ALA A 382 -3.53 21.81 -5.11
CA ALA A 382 -3.61 22.42 -6.44
C ALA A 382 -3.03 23.83 -6.46
N ASP A 383 -3.33 24.65 -5.44
CA ASP A 383 -2.82 26.02 -5.31
C ASP A 383 -1.30 26.02 -5.10
N ALA A 384 -0.78 25.15 -4.23
CA ALA A 384 0.65 25.04 -3.95
C ALA A 384 1.44 24.51 -5.17
N GLU A 385 0.89 23.53 -5.90
CA GLU A 385 1.49 23.04 -7.15
C GLU A 385 1.54 24.15 -8.22
N ALA A 386 0.47 24.93 -8.37
CA ALA A 386 0.45 26.05 -9.30
C ALA A 386 1.44 27.17 -8.91
N GLU A 387 1.63 27.41 -7.61
CA GLU A 387 2.63 28.34 -7.13
C GLU A 387 4.05 27.82 -7.32
N ALA A 388 4.30 26.56 -6.97
CA ALA A 388 5.60 25.89 -7.18
C ALA A 388 5.99 25.89 -8.66
N GLU A 389 5.05 25.63 -9.56
CA GLU A 389 5.30 25.68 -11.02
C GLU A 389 5.75 27.07 -11.46
N ARG A 390 5.13 28.14 -10.95
CA ARG A 390 5.56 29.53 -11.25
C ARG A 390 7.00 29.81 -10.80
N TYR A 391 7.43 29.24 -9.67
CA TYR A 391 8.81 29.33 -9.21
C TYR A 391 9.76 28.52 -10.10
N LEU A 392 9.39 27.30 -10.48
CA LEU A 392 10.18 26.43 -11.34
C LEU A 392 10.39 27.06 -12.74
N LEU A 393 9.35 27.67 -13.32
CA LEU A 393 9.46 28.41 -14.60
C LEU A 393 10.40 29.61 -14.54
N ARG A 394 10.65 30.17 -13.35
CA ARG A 394 11.62 31.24 -13.10
C ARG A 394 13.02 30.73 -12.70
N GLY A 395 13.20 29.42 -12.63
CA GLY A 395 14.44 28.77 -12.18
C GLY A 395 14.63 28.76 -10.65
N ASP A 396 13.62 29.17 -9.87
CA ASP A 396 13.67 29.18 -8.40
C ASP A 396 13.17 27.86 -7.82
N ARG A 397 13.97 26.82 -8.00
CA ARG A 397 13.70 25.48 -7.45
C ARG A 397 13.59 25.48 -5.93
N ALA A 398 14.40 26.27 -5.25
CA ALA A 398 14.41 26.30 -3.79
C ALA A 398 13.08 26.78 -3.22
N GLN A 399 12.49 27.83 -3.80
CA GLN A 399 11.19 28.34 -3.36
C GLN A 399 10.05 27.38 -3.73
N ALA A 400 10.11 26.72 -4.88
CA ALA A 400 9.13 25.69 -5.25
C ALA A 400 9.10 24.53 -4.23
N VAL A 401 10.27 24.00 -3.87
CA VAL A 401 10.41 22.94 -2.85
C VAL A 401 9.93 23.43 -1.48
N ALA A 402 10.26 24.67 -1.09
CA ALA A 402 9.80 25.24 0.18
C ALA A 402 8.26 25.37 0.25
N THR A 403 7.61 25.77 -0.85
CA THR A 403 6.14 25.85 -0.95
C THR A 403 5.50 24.46 -0.77
N LEU A 404 5.99 23.44 -1.48
CA LEU A 404 5.48 22.07 -1.35
C LEU A 404 5.74 21.49 0.05
N ARG A 405 6.90 21.78 0.64
CA ARG A 405 7.22 21.35 2.01
C ARG A 405 6.28 21.95 3.04
N ALA A 406 5.99 23.25 2.95
CA ALA A 406 5.03 23.92 3.85
C ALA A 406 3.64 23.28 3.75
N LEU A 407 3.19 22.91 2.55
CA LEU A 407 1.94 22.17 2.35
C LEU A 407 1.96 20.82 3.06
N VAL A 408 3.02 20.00 2.85
CA VAL A 408 3.16 18.67 3.47
C VAL A 408 3.15 18.78 5.00
N ASP A 409 3.90 19.72 5.56
CA ASP A 409 3.96 19.96 7.00
C ASP A 409 2.60 20.37 7.58
N SER A 410 1.92 21.32 6.94
CA SER A 410 0.60 21.84 7.36
C SER A 410 -0.49 20.76 7.27
N THR A 411 -0.60 20.07 6.14
CA THR A 411 -1.63 19.03 5.94
C THR A 411 -1.42 17.86 6.89
N THR A 412 -0.17 17.47 7.15
CA THR A 412 0.16 16.43 8.12
C THR A 412 -0.27 16.82 9.53
N ALA A 413 0.12 18.02 10.00
CA ALA A 413 -0.23 18.48 11.34
C ALA A 413 -1.74 18.55 11.57
N ARG A 414 -2.49 19.08 10.60
CA ARG A 414 -3.95 19.21 10.65
C ARG A 414 -4.65 17.85 10.62
N ALA A 415 -4.19 16.92 9.81
CA ALA A 415 -4.75 15.57 9.73
C ALA A 415 -4.59 14.82 11.06
N VAL A 416 -3.38 14.84 11.64
CA VAL A 416 -3.10 14.19 12.94
C VAL A 416 -3.90 14.86 14.07
N THR A 417 -4.00 16.18 14.06
CA THR A 417 -4.81 16.93 15.05
C THR A 417 -6.29 16.53 14.96
N LEU A 418 -6.86 16.47 13.75
CA LEU A 418 -8.25 16.07 13.57
C LEU A 418 -8.49 14.62 14.02
N ALA A 419 -7.61 13.68 13.65
CA ALA A 419 -7.74 12.27 14.06
C ALA A 419 -7.69 12.13 15.59
N ARG A 420 -6.80 12.88 16.27
CA ARG A 420 -6.72 12.90 17.74
C ARG A 420 -8.00 13.48 18.36
N THR A 421 -8.44 14.65 17.89
CA THR A 421 -9.67 15.31 18.37
C THR A 421 -10.89 14.39 18.18
N LEU A 422 -11.03 13.77 16.99
CA LEU A 422 -12.10 12.80 16.73
C LEU A 422 -12.00 11.60 17.68
N GLY A 423 -10.81 11.04 17.87
CA GLY A 423 -10.60 9.94 18.81
C GLY A 423 -11.09 10.30 20.24
N ASP A 424 -10.81 11.49 20.71
CA ASP A 424 -11.22 11.93 22.05
C ASP A 424 -12.73 12.19 22.14
N GLU A 425 -13.32 12.92 21.19
CA GLU A 425 -14.74 13.20 21.11
C GLU A 425 -15.57 11.93 20.97
N LEU A 426 -15.22 11.07 20.01
CA LEU A 426 -15.94 9.82 19.73
C LEU A 426 -15.84 8.82 20.89
N THR A 427 -14.73 8.83 21.65
CA THR A 427 -14.63 8.00 22.87
C THR A 427 -15.70 8.41 23.89
N ALA A 428 -15.97 9.70 24.06
CA ALA A 428 -17.01 10.17 24.98
C ALA A 428 -18.42 9.75 24.52
N GLU A 429 -18.68 9.81 23.21
CA GLU A 429 -19.96 9.43 22.61
C GLU A 429 -20.17 7.91 22.55
N ALA A 430 -19.11 7.14 22.33
CA ALA A 430 -19.14 5.68 22.22
C ALA A 430 -19.68 4.97 23.47
N ARG A 431 -19.58 5.60 24.65
CA ARG A 431 -20.10 5.06 25.92
C ARG A 431 -21.57 4.66 25.86
N ASN A 432 -22.34 5.25 24.98
CA ASN A 432 -23.77 5.01 24.82
C ASN A 432 -24.13 4.18 23.58
N ALA A 433 -23.17 3.84 22.72
CA ALA A 433 -23.38 3.27 21.39
C ALA A 433 -22.55 2.00 21.12
N THR A 434 -21.89 1.44 22.12
CA THR A 434 -20.96 0.31 21.97
C THR A 434 -21.67 -1.02 21.74
N ASN A 435 -21.11 -1.80 20.78
CA ASN A 435 -21.42 -3.21 20.64
C ASN A 435 -20.42 -4.03 21.48
N LEU A 436 -20.89 -4.61 22.59
CA LEU A 436 -20.07 -5.35 23.53
C LEU A 436 -19.29 -6.52 22.90
N ALA A 437 -19.89 -7.24 21.94
CA ALA A 437 -19.19 -8.34 21.28
C ALA A 437 -18.00 -7.88 20.46
N ILE A 438 -18.07 -6.70 19.83
CA ILE A 438 -16.95 -6.11 19.10
C ILE A 438 -15.89 -5.59 20.08
N VAL A 439 -16.30 -4.98 21.19
CA VAL A 439 -15.39 -4.54 22.25
C VAL A 439 -14.57 -5.70 22.80
N GLU A 440 -15.21 -6.84 23.07
CA GLU A 440 -14.53 -8.05 23.54
C GLU A 440 -13.57 -8.62 22.51
N ALA A 441 -13.88 -8.55 21.22
CA ALA A 441 -12.98 -8.99 20.15
C ALA A 441 -11.71 -8.11 20.04
N TRP A 442 -11.83 -6.81 20.31
CA TRP A 442 -10.70 -5.86 20.27
C TRP A 442 -9.86 -5.86 21.54
N ARG A 443 -10.42 -6.28 22.70
CA ARG A 443 -9.72 -6.22 23.98
C ARG A 443 -8.33 -6.86 23.97
N PRO A 444 -8.16 -8.15 23.56
CA PRO A 444 -6.83 -8.77 23.58
C PRO A 444 -5.84 -8.08 22.65
N LEU A 445 -6.30 -7.49 21.54
CA LEU A 445 -5.44 -6.75 20.61
C LEU A 445 -5.02 -5.39 21.19
N ASN A 446 -5.93 -4.70 21.88
CA ASN A 446 -5.64 -3.44 22.55
C ASN A 446 -4.68 -3.64 23.74
N ASP A 447 -4.92 -4.66 24.56
CA ASP A 447 -4.08 -5.00 25.71
C ASP A 447 -2.67 -5.36 25.27
N ALA A 448 -2.52 -6.11 24.17
CA ALA A 448 -1.22 -6.52 23.64
C ALA A 448 -0.31 -5.36 23.27
N VAL A 449 -0.87 -4.21 22.91
CA VAL A 449 -0.10 -3.01 22.50
C VAL A 449 -0.20 -1.87 23.50
N GLY A 450 -0.95 -2.03 24.59
CA GLY A 450 -1.17 -0.97 25.58
C GLY A 450 -2.06 0.17 25.08
N LEU A 451 -2.92 -0.07 24.08
CA LEU A 451 -3.91 0.90 23.63
C LEU A 451 -5.06 0.95 24.63
N PRO A 452 -5.39 2.09 25.24
CA PRO A 452 -6.54 2.21 26.14
C PRO A 452 -7.83 1.85 25.40
N GLY A 453 -8.46 0.73 25.77
CA GLY A 453 -9.77 0.35 25.23
C GLY A 453 -10.87 1.33 25.70
N ILE A 454 -12.00 1.33 25.00
CA ILE A 454 -13.19 2.11 25.40
C ILE A 454 -13.58 1.78 26.86
N GLU A 455 -13.37 0.56 27.30
CA GLU A 455 -13.70 0.07 28.65
C GLU A 455 -12.88 0.75 29.76
N ALA A 456 -11.60 0.99 29.55
CA ALA A 456 -10.76 1.70 30.51
C ALA A 456 -11.19 3.17 30.71
N MET A 457 -11.99 3.69 29.78
CA MET A 457 -12.53 5.04 29.80
C MET A 457 -13.98 5.08 30.28
N ILE A 458 -14.65 3.91 30.36
CA ILE A 458 -15.96 3.76 31.01
C ILE A 458 -15.69 3.44 32.49
N THR A 459 -15.33 4.44 33.27
CA THR A 459 -15.41 4.34 34.73
C THR A 459 -16.87 4.10 35.07
N ILE A 460 -17.25 2.86 35.38
CA ILE A 460 -18.56 2.55 35.96
C ILE A 460 -18.57 3.30 37.31
N PRO A 461 -19.48 4.28 37.52
CA PRO A 461 -19.67 4.79 38.85
C PRO A 461 -20.15 3.62 39.72
N SER A 462 -19.39 3.30 40.75
CA SER A 462 -19.75 2.36 41.82
C SER A 462 -21.05 2.73 42.49
#